data_cc94e46d945f8b40ea36c1b396788bca
#
_entry.id   cc94e46d945f8b40ea36c1b396788bca
#
_cell.length_a   1.000
_cell.length_b   1.000
_cell.length_c   1.000
_cell.angle_alpha   90.00
_cell.angle_beta   90.00
_cell.angle_gamma   90.00
#
_symmetry.space_group_name_H-M   'P 1'
#
loop_
_entity.id
_entity.type
_entity.pdbx_description
1 polymer ?
#
loop_
_entity_poly.entity_id
_entity_poly.type
_entity_poly.pdbx_seq_one_letter_code
_entity_poly.pdbx_strand_id
1 'polypeptide(L)'
;TVTVDGREGKAAIIAAPARIPVPEAVAEHQRWGWMTQMYSVRSRESWGIGDYGDLKRLLADAAEKSKADFMLINPIHAGAPIPPLEPSPYLPESRRFLNVTYIRPQDIPEYATLPADVRAQVDALHDSVAARNDESTPMDINAAWEAKRPALRLIFEAGRNNKRELEFEHFKT
;
A
#
# COMPACT_ATOMS: atom_id res chain seq x y z
N THR A 1 23.16 -2.84 -28.12
CA THR A 1 23.15 -1.81 -29.16
C THR A 1 22.63 -2.41 -30.44
N VAL A 2 21.77 -1.72 -31.13
CA VAL A 2 21.23 -2.12 -32.44
C VAL A 2 21.60 -1.05 -33.45
N THR A 3 22.08 -1.46 -34.61
CA THR A 3 22.42 -0.53 -35.69
C THR A 3 21.40 -0.70 -36.83
N VAL A 4 20.73 0.39 -37.20
CA VAL A 4 19.78 0.43 -38.33
C VAL A 4 20.18 1.62 -39.22
N ASP A 5 20.42 1.40 -40.47
CA ASP A 5 20.83 2.42 -41.47
C ASP A 5 22.00 3.29 -40.98
N GLY A 6 23.02 2.64 -40.37
CA GLY A 6 24.22 3.27 -39.88
C GLY A 6 24.02 4.12 -38.58
N ARG A 7 22.83 4.11 -37.98
CA ARG A 7 22.55 4.77 -36.71
C ARG A 7 22.53 3.75 -35.58
N GLU A 8 23.30 4.02 -34.53
CA GLU A 8 23.29 3.20 -33.32
C GLU A 8 22.18 3.63 -32.37
N GLY A 9 21.47 2.63 -31.83
CA GLY A 9 20.43 2.79 -30.80
C GLY A 9 20.54 1.70 -29.75
N LYS A 10 19.95 1.92 -28.57
CA LYS A 10 19.77 0.91 -27.54
C LYS A 10 18.36 0.34 -27.65
N ALA A 11 18.25 -0.98 -27.74
CA ALA A 11 16.99 -1.70 -27.67
C ALA A 11 17.08 -2.77 -26.57
N ALA A 12 15.99 -2.95 -25.84
CA ALA A 12 15.84 -4.05 -24.89
C ALA A 12 15.25 -5.26 -25.64
N ILE A 13 15.89 -6.42 -25.48
CA ILE A 13 15.36 -7.70 -25.96
C ILE A 13 14.81 -8.43 -24.74
N ILE A 14 13.52 -8.74 -24.74
CA ILE A 14 12.88 -9.55 -23.71
C ILE A 14 12.75 -10.96 -24.25
N ALA A 15 13.55 -11.88 -23.70
CA ALA A 15 13.41 -13.29 -23.95
C ALA A 15 12.49 -13.91 -22.89
N ALA A 16 11.38 -14.46 -23.32
CA ALA A 16 10.40 -15.07 -22.44
C ALA A 16 10.00 -16.46 -22.98
N PRO A 17 9.59 -17.40 -22.12
CA PRO A 17 9.04 -18.67 -22.57
C PRO A 17 7.77 -18.45 -23.38
N ALA A 18 7.49 -19.36 -24.33
CA ALA A 18 6.28 -19.28 -25.18
C ALA A 18 4.97 -19.39 -24.40
N ARG A 19 5.03 -19.94 -23.19
CA ARG A 19 3.89 -20.07 -22.26
C ARG A 19 4.34 -19.76 -20.85
N ILE A 20 3.46 -19.14 -20.08
CA ILE A 20 3.65 -19.00 -18.62
C ILE A 20 3.46 -20.40 -18.03
N PRO A 21 4.47 -20.95 -17.31
CA PRO A 21 4.31 -22.25 -16.67
C PRO A 21 3.26 -22.16 -15.56
N VAL A 22 2.39 -23.15 -15.49
CA VAL A 22 1.47 -23.28 -14.34
C VAL A 22 2.28 -23.91 -13.21
N PRO A 23 2.38 -23.30 -12.03
CA PRO A 23 3.05 -23.90 -10.88
C PRO A 23 2.42 -25.27 -10.54
N GLU A 24 3.25 -26.25 -10.23
CA GLU A 24 2.82 -27.61 -9.88
C GLU A 24 1.74 -27.61 -8.78
N ALA A 25 1.93 -26.77 -7.75
CA ALA A 25 0.96 -26.60 -6.68
C ALA A 25 -0.45 -26.17 -7.13
N VAL A 26 -0.57 -25.60 -8.33
CA VAL A 26 -1.87 -25.20 -8.91
C VAL A 26 -2.34 -26.22 -9.95
N ALA A 27 -1.41 -26.89 -10.64
CA ALA A 27 -1.73 -27.88 -11.68
C ALA A 27 -2.31 -29.16 -11.08
N GLU A 28 -1.85 -29.58 -9.91
CA GLU A 28 -2.21 -30.86 -9.29
C GLU A 28 -3.40 -30.83 -8.34
N HIS A 29 -3.75 -29.62 -7.84
CA HIS A 29 -4.79 -29.46 -6.82
C HIS A 29 -5.68 -28.27 -7.14
N GLN A 30 -6.99 -28.45 -6.89
CA GLN A 30 -7.92 -27.34 -6.92
C GLN A 30 -7.57 -26.36 -5.80
N ARG A 31 -7.39 -25.08 -6.17
CA ARG A 31 -7.09 -23.98 -5.27
C ARG A 31 -8.25 -23.01 -5.22
N TRP A 32 -8.45 -22.42 -4.06
CA TRP A 32 -9.46 -21.39 -3.89
C TRP A 32 -8.93 -20.23 -3.05
N GLY A 33 -9.53 -19.08 -3.19
CA GLY A 33 -9.09 -17.89 -2.47
C GLY A 33 -10.16 -16.81 -2.41
N TRP A 34 -9.83 -15.75 -1.72
CA TRP A 34 -10.69 -14.59 -1.59
C TRP A 34 -10.32 -13.54 -2.64
N MET A 35 -11.34 -12.77 -3.05
CA MET A 35 -11.16 -11.56 -3.82
C MET A 35 -11.77 -10.40 -3.05
N THR A 36 -11.02 -9.31 -2.89
CA THR A 36 -11.50 -8.14 -2.17
C THR A 36 -10.91 -6.84 -2.72
N GLN A 37 -11.65 -5.76 -2.51
CA GLN A 37 -11.13 -4.40 -2.67
C GLN A 37 -10.53 -3.99 -1.33
N MET A 38 -9.19 -3.94 -1.22
CA MET A 38 -8.49 -3.68 0.03
C MET A 38 -8.98 -2.39 0.71
N TYR A 39 -9.18 -1.33 -0.06
CA TYR A 39 -9.62 -0.04 0.47
C TYR A 39 -10.98 -0.09 1.19
N SER A 40 -11.83 -1.08 0.89
CA SER A 40 -13.14 -1.25 1.53
C SER A 40 -13.12 -2.14 2.78
N VAL A 41 -12.02 -2.86 3.02
CA VAL A 41 -11.86 -3.72 4.21
C VAL A 41 -11.33 -2.87 5.36
N ARG A 42 -12.25 -2.40 6.20
CA ARG A 42 -11.93 -1.51 7.33
C ARG A 42 -12.04 -2.25 8.65
N SER A 43 -11.21 -1.84 9.59
CA SER A 43 -11.26 -2.24 11.00
C SER A 43 -11.31 -0.97 11.87
N ARG A 44 -11.42 -1.14 13.19
CA ARG A 44 -11.37 -0.02 14.12
C ARG A 44 -10.05 0.75 14.09
N GLU A 45 -8.99 0.10 13.61
CA GLU A 45 -7.64 0.70 13.52
C GLU A 45 -7.39 1.37 12.16
N SER A 46 -8.33 1.29 11.22
CA SER A 46 -8.22 1.90 9.91
C SER A 46 -8.34 3.43 9.99
N TRP A 47 -7.88 4.11 8.96
CA TRP A 47 -7.94 5.57 8.83
C TRP A 47 -9.04 6.02 7.86
N GLY A 48 -10.26 5.48 8.03
CA GLY A 48 -11.42 5.76 7.17
C GLY A 48 -11.44 4.98 5.86
N ILE A 49 -10.34 4.35 5.48
CA ILE A 49 -10.21 3.40 4.37
C ILE A 49 -9.39 2.20 4.81
N GLY A 50 -9.59 1.04 4.17
CA GLY A 50 -8.73 -0.13 4.41
C GLY A 50 -7.29 0.13 4.00
N ASP A 51 -6.36 -0.49 4.70
CA ASP A 51 -4.92 -0.25 4.57
C ASP A 51 -4.09 -1.55 4.65
N TYR A 52 -2.76 -1.43 4.62
CA TYR A 52 -1.87 -2.60 4.68
C TYR A 52 -1.97 -3.38 6.00
N GLY A 53 -2.30 -2.73 7.12
CA GLY A 53 -2.55 -3.39 8.39
C GLY A 53 -3.81 -4.26 8.33
N ASP A 54 -4.89 -3.76 7.70
CA ASP A 54 -6.11 -4.53 7.47
C ASP A 54 -5.86 -5.70 6.53
N LEU A 55 -5.09 -5.48 5.44
CA LEU A 55 -4.72 -6.54 4.51
C LEU A 55 -3.92 -7.65 5.21
N LYS A 56 -2.93 -7.28 6.04
CA LYS A 56 -2.13 -8.24 6.82
C LYS A 56 -3.03 -9.13 7.69
N ARG A 57 -3.99 -8.52 8.40
CA ARG A 57 -4.94 -9.25 9.25
C ARG A 57 -5.86 -10.15 8.43
N LEU A 58 -6.41 -9.62 7.34
CA LEU A 58 -7.30 -10.38 6.48
C LEU A 58 -6.60 -11.59 5.84
N LEU A 59 -5.34 -11.43 5.42
CA LEU A 59 -4.53 -12.53 4.89
C LEU A 59 -4.30 -13.62 5.94
N ALA A 60 -3.96 -13.25 7.17
CA ALA A 60 -3.78 -14.19 8.26
C ALA A 60 -5.09 -14.95 8.54
N ASP A 61 -6.21 -14.24 8.66
CA ASP A 61 -7.52 -14.85 8.89
C ASP A 61 -7.96 -15.76 7.74
N ALA A 62 -7.73 -15.37 6.49
CA ALA A 62 -8.05 -16.18 5.32
C ALA A 62 -7.25 -17.48 5.30
N ALA A 63 -5.95 -17.41 5.60
CA ALA A 63 -5.08 -18.58 5.64
C ALA A 63 -5.42 -19.50 6.82
N GLU A 64 -5.55 -18.94 8.03
CA GLU A 64 -5.72 -19.73 9.25
C GLU A 64 -7.13 -20.28 9.44
N LYS A 65 -8.14 -19.43 9.26
CA LYS A 65 -9.54 -19.78 9.55
C LYS A 65 -10.25 -20.41 8.35
N SER A 66 -10.01 -19.88 7.15
CA SER A 66 -10.69 -20.34 5.94
C SER A 66 -9.86 -21.29 5.09
N LYS A 67 -8.57 -21.46 5.39
CA LYS A 67 -7.65 -22.29 4.58
C LYS A 67 -7.60 -21.85 3.12
N ALA A 68 -7.73 -20.55 2.88
CA ALA A 68 -7.61 -19.99 1.54
C ALA A 68 -6.16 -20.06 1.06
N ASP A 69 -5.96 -20.42 -0.20
CA ASP A 69 -4.63 -20.58 -0.81
C ASP A 69 -4.07 -19.24 -1.32
N PHE A 70 -4.94 -18.29 -1.66
CA PHE A 70 -4.55 -16.98 -2.18
C PHE A 70 -5.58 -15.89 -1.88
N MET A 71 -5.16 -14.66 -2.07
CA MET A 71 -6.06 -13.50 -2.06
C MET A 71 -5.76 -12.60 -3.24
N LEU A 72 -6.81 -12.25 -4.00
CA LEU A 72 -6.74 -11.26 -5.05
C LEU A 72 -7.23 -9.91 -4.51
N ILE A 73 -6.43 -8.88 -4.66
CA ILE A 73 -6.76 -7.52 -4.24
C ILE A 73 -6.76 -6.55 -5.43
N ASN A 74 -7.34 -5.36 -5.22
CA ASN A 74 -7.19 -4.27 -6.19
C ASN A 74 -5.72 -3.86 -6.38
N PRO A 75 -5.38 -3.18 -7.49
CA PRO A 75 -4.04 -2.62 -7.66
C PRO A 75 -3.65 -1.70 -6.49
N ILE A 76 -2.41 -1.86 -6.02
CA ILE A 76 -1.84 -1.07 -4.92
C ILE A 76 -0.78 -0.08 -5.40
N HIS A 77 -0.81 0.23 -6.67
CA HIS A 77 0.12 1.17 -7.31
C HIS A 77 -0.12 2.61 -6.87
N ALA A 78 0.94 3.41 -6.94
CA ALA A 78 0.89 4.81 -6.55
C ALA A 78 -0.02 5.63 -7.46
N GLY A 79 -0.99 6.32 -6.84
CA GLY A 79 -1.69 7.46 -7.42
C GLY A 79 -1.02 8.78 -7.05
N ALA A 80 -1.44 9.88 -7.68
CA ALA A 80 -1.02 11.21 -7.28
C ALA A 80 -1.56 11.54 -5.87
N PRO A 81 -0.70 11.79 -4.87
CA PRO A 81 -1.15 12.02 -3.50
C PRO A 81 -1.56 13.50 -3.26
N ILE A 82 -2.15 14.13 -4.26
CA ILE A 82 -2.57 15.54 -4.29
C ILE A 82 -4.09 15.60 -4.43
N PRO A 83 -4.82 16.15 -3.45
CA PRO A 83 -6.27 16.29 -3.55
C PRO A 83 -6.73 17.21 -4.71
N PRO A 84 -7.89 16.90 -5.33
CA PRO A 84 -8.73 15.73 -5.06
C PRO A 84 -8.07 14.44 -5.56
N LEU A 85 -8.00 13.41 -4.70
CA LEU A 85 -7.43 12.13 -5.05
C LEU A 85 -8.30 11.39 -6.06
N GLU A 86 -7.65 10.71 -7.01
CA GLU A 86 -8.33 9.77 -7.90
C GLU A 86 -8.88 8.59 -7.08
N PRO A 87 -10.20 8.39 -7.04
CA PRO A 87 -10.80 7.33 -6.23
C PRO A 87 -10.56 5.93 -6.79
N SER A 88 -10.22 5.82 -8.08
CA SER A 88 -10.02 4.55 -8.76
C SER A 88 -8.58 4.06 -8.62
N PRO A 89 -8.32 2.91 -8.00
CA PRO A 89 -6.97 2.34 -7.93
C PRO A 89 -6.48 1.80 -9.27
N TYR A 90 -7.33 1.81 -10.29
CA TYR A 90 -7.02 1.29 -11.63
C TYR A 90 -6.39 2.33 -12.56
N LEU A 91 -6.27 3.58 -12.11
CA LEU A 91 -5.64 4.69 -12.82
C LEU A 91 -4.38 5.19 -12.08
N PRO A 92 -3.31 4.37 -11.98
CA PRO A 92 -2.11 4.77 -11.26
C PRO A 92 -1.26 5.74 -12.06
N GLU A 93 -0.63 6.68 -11.36
CA GLU A 93 0.43 7.54 -11.91
C GLU A 93 1.73 6.76 -12.13
N SER A 94 2.01 5.80 -11.25
CA SER A 94 3.21 4.99 -11.33
C SER A 94 2.95 3.56 -10.87
N ARG A 95 3.42 2.60 -11.67
CA ARG A 95 3.44 1.17 -11.29
C ARG A 95 4.73 0.75 -10.58
N ARG A 96 5.67 1.68 -10.39
CA ARG A 96 6.95 1.42 -9.72
C ARG A 96 6.88 1.58 -8.21
N PHE A 97 5.90 2.32 -7.72
CA PHE A 97 5.74 2.65 -6.32
C PHE A 97 4.38 2.18 -5.79
N LEU A 98 4.33 1.95 -4.49
CA LEU A 98 3.10 1.61 -3.79
C LEU A 98 2.34 2.89 -3.41
N ASN A 99 1.03 2.76 -3.28
CA ASN A 99 0.17 3.86 -2.88
C ASN A 99 0.36 4.17 -1.39
N VAL A 100 0.82 5.37 -1.11
CA VAL A 100 1.08 5.85 0.26
C VAL A 100 -0.19 5.99 1.11
N THR A 101 -1.36 6.10 0.49
CA THR A 101 -2.63 6.21 1.20
C THR A 101 -2.98 4.94 1.98
N TYR A 102 -2.37 3.81 1.62
CA TYR A 102 -2.56 2.51 2.29
C TYR A 102 -1.58 2.25 3.44
N ILE A 103 -0.65 3.17 3.72
CA ILE A 103 0.23 3.04 4.89
C ILE A 103 -0.62 3.25 6.16
N ARG A 104 -0.47 2.35 7.14
CA ARG A 104 -1.00 2.56 8.49
C ARG A 104 0.06 3.25 9.32
N PRO A 105 -0.16 4.49 9.79
CA PRO A 105 0.83 5.23 10.56
C PRO A 105 1.34 4.50 11.79
N GLN A 106 0.46 3.79 12.52
CA GLN A 106 0.82 3.04 13.73
C GLN A 106 1.73 1.83 13.46
N ASP A 107 1.75 1.31 12.23
CA ASP A 107 2.62 0.18 11.84
C ASP A 107 4.03 0.64 11.42
N ILE A 108 4.28 1.95 11.34
CA ILE A 108 5.62 2.49 11.10
C ILE A 108 6.46 2.31 12.38
N PRO A 109 7.66 1.69 12.30
CA PRO A 109 8.46 1.40 13.50
C PRO A 109 8.72 2.61 14.40
N GLU A 110 8.92 3.78 13.82
CA GLU A 110 9.18 5.02 14.53
C GLU A 110 7.99 5.49 15.38
N TYR A 111 6.76 5.12 15.01
CA TYR A 111 5.58 5.47 15.82
C TYR A 111 5.69 4.98 17.26
N ALA A 112 6.27 3.80 17.49
CA ALA A 112 6.44 3.22 18.84
C ALA A 112 7.38 4.06 19.72
N THR A 113 8.30 4.81 19.12
CA THR A 113 9.33 5.59 19.82
C THR A 113 9.09 7.10 19.78
N LEU A 114 7.94 7.54 19.28
CA LEU A 114 7.58 8.96 19.24
C LEU A 114 7.53 9.58 20.64
N PRO A 115 7.92 10.85 20.78
CA PRO A 115 7.59 11.65 21.96
C PRO A 115 6.08 11.61 22.24
N ALA A 116 5.70 11.64 23.52
CA ALA A 116 4.30 11.45 23.93
C ALA A 116 3.34 12.50 23.32
N ASP A 117 3.79 13.74 23.21
CA ASP A 117 3.05 14.85 22.64
C ASP A 117 2.86 14.69 21.11
N VAL A 118 3.86 14.22 20.40
CA VAL A 118 3.78 13.92 18.96
C VAL A 118 2.87 12.73 18.71
N ARG A 119 2.99 11.67 19.52
CA ARG A 119 2.10 10.52 19.44
C ARG A 119 0.64 10.93 19.65
N ALA A 120 0.36 11.73 20.66
CA ALA A 120 -0.99 12.23 20.92
C ALA A 120 -1.56 13.02 19.73
N GLN A 121 -0.73 13.78 19.00
CA GLN A 121 -1.17 14.45 17.78
C GLN A 121 -1.51 13.46 16.67
N VAL A 122 -0.71 12.42 16.47
CA VAL A 122 -0.98 11.36 15.49
C VAL A 122 -2.28 10.63 15.84
N ASP A 123 -2.49 10.31 17.12
CA ASP A 123 -3.69 9.63 17.59
C ASP A 123 -4.94 10.49 17.42
N ALA A 124 -4.87 11.80 17.70
CA ALA A 124 -5.96 12.73 17.46
C ALA A 124 -6.35 12.84 15.97
N LEU A 125 -5.37 12.75 15.07
CA LEU A 125 -5.63 12.69 13.61
C LEU A 125 -6.34 11.39 13.22
N HIS A 126 -5.96 10.26 13.80
CA HIS A 126 -6.68 8.99 13.62
C HIS A 126 -8.11 9.09 14.12
N ASP A 127 -8.33 9.60 15.33
CA ASP A 127 -9.65 9.72 15.95
C ASP A 127 -10.59 10.59 15.11
N SER A 128 -10.06 11.59 14.40
CA SER A 128 -10.87 12.46 13.54
C SER A 128 -11.55 11.72 12.38
N VAL A 129 -11.05 10.55 11.99
CA VAL A 129 -11.59 9.73 10.90
C VAL A 129 -12.05 8.34 11.37
N ALA A 130 -11.83 7.97 12.62
CA ALA A 130 -12.14 6.65 13.17
C ALA A 130 -13.63 6.28 13.06
N ALA A 131 -14.54 7.25 13.24
CA ALA A 131 -15.98 7.04 13.11
C ALA A 131 -16.35 6.52 11.70
N ARG A 132 -15.59 6.88 10.66
CA ARG A 132 -15.83 6.44 9.29
C ARG A 132 -15.57 4.94 9.06
N ASN A 133 -14.90 4.27 9.99
CA ASN A 133 -14.61 2.86 9.87
C ASN A 133 -15.86 1.98 10.02
N ASP A 134 -16.84 2.44 10.80
CA ASP A 134 -18.08 1.71 11.08
C ASP A 134 -19.29 2.24 10.26
N GLU A 135 -19.07 3.26 9.44
CA GLU A 135 -20.15 3.85 8.63
C GLU A 135 -20.49 2.97 7.43
N SER A 136 -21.78 2.87 7.14
CA SER A 136 -22.30 2.28 5.90
C SER A 136 -22.23 3.25 4.71
N THR A 137 -21.82 4.49 4.96
CA THR A 137 -21.65 5.54 3.95
C THR A 137 -20.46 5.28 3.02
N PRO A 138 -20.47 5.83 1.82
CA PRO A 138 -19.34 5.73 0.89
C PRO A 138 -18.04 6.22 1.54
N MET A 139 -16.94 5.55 1.24
CA MET A 139 -15.61 5.94 1.69
C MET A 139 -15.22 7.29 1.10
N ASP A 140 -14.54 8.08 1.91
CA ASP A 140 -13.96 9.36 1.50
C ASP A 140 -12.43 9.27 1.59
N ILE A 141 -11.81 8.96 0.46
CA ILE A 141 -10.36 8.83 0.37
C ILE A 141 -9.65 10.17 0.62
N ASN A 142 -10.29 11.30 0.30
CA ASN A 142 -9.72 12.62 0.53
C ASN A 142 -9.66 12.93 2.02
N ALA A 143 -10.77 12.71 2.76
CA ALA A 143 -10.78 12.89 4.21
C ALA A 143 -9.78 11.96 4.92
N ALA A 144 -9.69 10.70 4.49
CA ALA A 144 -8.70 9.75 4.99
C ALA A 144 -7.26 10.25 4.76
N TRP A 145 -6.97 10.79 3.59
CA TRP A 145 -5.65 11.31 3.26
C TRP A 145 -5.33 12.63 3.98
N GLU A 146 -6.29 13.52 4.13
CA GLU A 146 -6.14 14.76 4.89
C GLU A 146 -5.72 14.51 6.34
N ALA A 147 -6.26 13.46 6.97
CA ALA A 147 -5.85 13.04 8.31
C ALA A 147 -4.49 12.30 8.30
N LYS A 148 -4.29 11.39 7.36
CA LYS A 148 -3.12 10.51 7.31
C LYS A 148 -1.83 11.22 6.91
N ARG A 149 -1.90 12.13 5.95
CA ARG A 149 -0.72 12.87 5.46
C ARG A 149 0.03 13.64 6.55
N PRO A 150 -0.62 14.45 7.40
CA PRO A 150 0.08 15.11 8.50
C PRO A 150 0.60 14.13 9.55
N ALA A 151 -0.09 13.03 9.82
CA ALA A 151 0.38 11.99 10.72
C ALA A 151 1.70 11.35 10.22
N LEU A 152 1.74 10.98 8.94
CA LEU A 152 2.96 10.46 8.32
C LEU A 152 4.12 11.46 8.37
N ARG A 153 3.82 12.76 8.20
CA ARG A 153 4.80 13.82 8.30
C ARG A 153 5.35 13.96 9.71
N LEU A 154 4.49 13.97 10.73
CA LEU A 154 4.90 14.01 12.14
C LEU A 154 5.83 12.84 12.49
N ILE A 155 5.48 11.63 12.06
CA ILE A 155 6.30 10.44 12.30
C ILE A 155 7.66 10.57 11.58
N PHE A 156 7.67 11.04 10.35
CA PHE A 156 8.89 11.25 9.59
C PHE A 156 9.81 12.29 10.25
N GLU A 157 9.28 13.44 10.63
CA GLU A 157 10.05 14.55 11.22
C GLU A 157 10.63 14.16 12.61
N ALA A 158 9.83 13.48 13.44
CA ALA A 158 10.27 13.02 14.76
C ALA A 158 11.13 11.76 14.72
N GLY A 159 10.97 10.92 13.71
CA GLY A 159 11.68 9.65 13.57
C GLY A 159 12.97 9.73 12.75
N ARG A 160 13.34 10.89 12.22
CA ARG A 160 14.57 11.05 11.43
C ARG A 160 15.81 10.67 12.24
N ASN A 161 16.63 9.83 11.66
CA ASN A 161 17.89 9.40 12.22
C ASN A 161 18.88 9.01 11.11
N ASN A 162 20.16 8.85 11.45
CA ASN A 162 21.20 8.56 10.47
C ASN A 162 20.94 7.30 9.65
N LYS A 163 20.33 6.27 10.23
CA LYS A 163 20.00 5.04 9.51
C LYS A 163 18.96 5.32 8.42
N ARG A 164 17.89 6.06 8.75
CA ARG A 164 16.85 6.42 7.78
C ARG A 164 17.36 7.34 6.69
N GLU A 165 18.27 8.25 7.01
CA GLU A 165 18.91 9.09 5.99
C GLU A 165 19.73 8.25 5.00
N LEU A 166 20.52 7.28 5.47
CA LEU A 166 21.27 6.37 4.61
C LEU A 166 20.34 5.49 3.74
N GLU A 167 19.27 4.95 4.31
CA GLU A 167 18.26 4.19 3.57
C GLU A 167 17.61 5.04 2.47
N PHE A 168 17.30 6.31 2.77
CA PHE A 168 16.71 7.23 1.82
C PHE A 168 17.68 7.63 0.70
N GLU A 169 18.96 7.89 1.01
CA GLU A 169 19.97 8.13 -0.01
C GLU A 169 20.15 6.93 -0.94
N HIS A 170 20.16 5.72 -0.38
CA HIS A 170 20.21 4.49 -1.17
C HIS A 170 18.98 4.30 -2.07
N PHE A 171 17.80 4.69 -1.60
CA PHE A 171 16.56 4.63 -2.39
C PHE A 171 16.56 5.60 -3.59
N LYS A 172 17.25 6.75 -3.49
CA LYS A 172 17.33 7.74 -4.57
C LYS A 172 18.28 7.35 -5.71
N THR A 173 19.21 6.42 -5.49
CA THR A 173 20.18 5.91 -6.48
C THR A 173 19.68 4.71 -7.22
#